data_16726b2995e88d7cf8d19f93970052a7
#
_entry.id   16726b2995e88d7cf8d19f93970052a7
#
_cell.length_a   1.000
_cell.length_b   1.000
_cell.length_c   1.000
_cell.angle_alpha   90.00
_cell.angle_beta   90.00
_cell.angle_gamma   90.00
#
_symmetry.space_group_name_H-M   'P 1'
#
loop_
_entity.id
_entity.type
_entity.pdbx_description
1 polymer ?
#
loop_
_entity_poly.entity_id
_entity_poly.type
_entity_poly.pdbx_seq_one_letter_code
_entity_poly.pdbx_strand_id
1 'polypeptide(L)'
;MAAKEKTLQDAFYETLKDVYYAEKQSVKALKKSAKAAKASELKQAFEKHQEESAVQVERLTQVFEIIGKPARGKTCEAMQGLTSEMEEDLEDFGETPAADAVLIGCAQAIEHYEIARYGLLKSWAKKLGLADAEKLLGLSLIHI
;
A
#
# COMPACT_ATOMS: atom_id res chain seq x y z
N MET A 1 -32.41 0.56 20.01
CA MET A 1 -32.06 -0.53 19.09
C MET A 1 -30.62 -0.96 19.34
N ALA A 2 -30.40 -2.26 19.47
CA ALA A 2 -29.03 -2.78 19.56
C ALA A 2 -28.28 -2.50 18.25
N ALA A 3 -27.03 -2.04 18.35
CA ALA A 3 -26.18 -1.89 17.19
C ALA A 3 -25.96 -3.26 16.53
N LYS A 4 -26.00 -3.31 15.19
CA LYS A 4 -25.70 -4.54 14.45
C LYS A 4 -24.29 -5.00 14.77
N GLU A 5 -24.13 -6.27 15.10
CA GLU A 5 -22.82 -6.85 15.36
C GLU A 5 -21.93 -6.77 14.11
N LYS A 6 -20.71 -6.31 14.28
CA LYS A 6 -19.72 -6.24 13.21
C LYS A 6 -19.19 -7.63 12.88
N THR A 7 -19.11 -7.94 11.60
CA THR A 7 -18.66 -9.23 11.08
C THR A 7 -17.26 -9.17 10.49
N LEU A 8 -16.68 -10.33 10.17
CA LEU A 8 -15.40 -10.39 9.44
C LEU A 8 -15.52 -9.75 8.04
N GLN A 9 -16.69 -9.85 7.39
CA GLN A 9 -16.94 -9.15 6.13
C GLN A 9 -16.86 -7.63 6.29
N ASP A 10 -17.40 -7.10 7.38
CA ASP A 10 -17.30 -5.67 7.68
C ASP A 10 -15.83 -5.25 7.89
N ALA A 11 -15.09 -6.04 8.65
CA ALA A 11 -13.66 -5.80 8.87
C ALA A 11 -12.85 -5.88 7.58
N PHE A 12 -13.14 -6.85 6.72
CA PHE A 12 -12.51 -7.00 5.41
C PHE A 12 -12.76 -5.76 4.54
N TYR A 13 -14.00 -5.30 4.45
CA TYR A 13 -14.35 -4.13 3.65
C TYR A 13 -13.69 -2.85 4.18
N GLU A 14 -13.71 -2.63 5.50
CA GLU A 14 -13.06 -1.47 6.11
C GLU A 14 -11.54 -1.48 5.88
N THR A 15 -10.89 -2.61 6.05
CA THR A 15 -9.46 -2.76 5.81
C THR A 15 -9.12 -2.63 4.32
N LEU A 16 -9.96 -3.15 3.42
CA LEU A 16 -9.77 -3.00 1.98
C LEU A 16 -9.79 -1.52 1.56
N LYS A 17 -10.71 -0.72 2.10
CA LYS A 17 -10.74 0.74 1.85
C LYS A 17 -9.46 1.43 2.36
N ASP A 18 -8.99 1.03 3.52
CA ASP A 18 -7.78 1.54 4.13
C ASP A 18 -6.54 1.24 3.27
N VAL A 19 -6.40 -0.01 2.83
CA VAL A 19 -5.30 -0.46 1.96
C VAL A 19 -5.38 0.17 0.56
N TYR A 20 -6.56 0.34 0.01
CA TYR A 20 -6.75 1.03 -1.28
C TYR A 20 -6.26 2.48 -1.22
N TYR A 21 -6.60 3.20 -0.17
CA TYR A 21 -6.05 4.54 0.06
C TYR A 21 -4.53 4.50 0.20
N ALA A 22 -4.03 3.61 1.05
CA ALA A 22 -2.60 3.46 1.32
C ALA A 22 -1.81 3.17 0.05
N GLU A 23 -2.27 2.26 -0.81
CA GLU A 23 -1.63 1.92 -2.08
C GLU A 23 -1.55 3.12 -3.02
N LYS A 24 -2.62 3.91 -3.11
CA LYS A 24 -2.62 5.14 -3.93
C LYS A 24 -1.65 6.19 -3.40
N GLN A 25 -1.48 6.29 -2.09
CA GLN A 25 -0.46 7.16 -1.49
C GLN A 25 0.95 6.61 -1.73
N SER A 26 1.13 5.29 -1.68
CA SER A 26 2.40 4.63 -2.01
C SER A 26 2.86 4.95 -3.43
N VAL A 27 1.96 4.91 -4.42
CA VAL A 27 2.28 5.30 -5.81
C VAL A 27 2.83 6.72 -5.87
N LYS A 28 2.23 7.66 -5.15
CA LYS A 28 2.70 9.06 -5.08
C LYS A 28 4.06 9.18 -4.37
N ALA A 29 4.23 8.45 -3.26
CA ALA A 29 5.47 8.44 -2.50
C ALA A 29 6.63 7.88 -3.34
N LEU A 30 6.40 6.79 -4.08
CA LEU A 30 7.39 6.19 -4.97
C LEU A 30 7.81 7.14 -6.10
N LYS A 31 6.86 7.87 -6.68
CA LYS A 31 7.15 8.91 -7.68
C LYS A 31 8.04 10.01 -7.11
N LYS A 32 7.75 10.45 -5.89
CA LYS A 32 8.56 11.46 -5.19
C LYS A 32 9.95 10.92 -4.86
N SER A 33 10.05 9.68 -4.39
CA SER A 33 11.31 9.00 -4.09
C SER A 33 12.19 8.84 -5.34
N ALA A 34 11.61 8.45 -6.48
CA ALA A 34 12.32 8.35 -7.75
C ALA A 34 12.94 9.68 -8.19
N LYS A 35 12.23 10.80 -7.97
CA LYS A 35 12.75 12.13 -8.27
C LYS A 35 13.87 12.56 -7.32
N ALA A 36 13.80 12.17 -6.06
CA ALA A 36 14.78 12.56 -5.04
C ALA A 36 16.02 11.67 -5.01
N ALA A 37 15.94 10.44 -5.51
CA ALA A 37 17.06 9.49 -5.54
C ALA A 37 18.26 10.04 -6.34
N LYS A 38 19.47 9.88 -5.80
CA LYS A 38 20.72 10.32 -6.45
C LYS A 38 21.30 9.23 -7.34
N ALA A 39 21.34 7.98 -6.89
CA ALA A 39 21.82 6.85 -7.69
C ALA A 39 20.82 6.47 -8.77
N SER A 40 21.29 6.26 -9.99
CA SER A 40 20.42 5.91 -11.14
C SER A 40 19.71 4.57 -10.95
N GLU A 41 20.40 3.60 -10.35
CA GLU A 41 19.82 2.28 -10.06
C GLU A 41 18.67 2.37 -9.06
N LEU A 42 18.82 3.20 -8.02
CA LEU A 42 17.76 3.42 -7.02
C LEU A 42 16.57 4.13 -7.65
N LYS A 43 16.81 5.13 -8.47
CA LYS A 43 15.77 5.82 -9.24
C LYS A 43 14.95 4.84 -10.09
N GLN A 44 15.63 4.00 -10.87
CA GLN A 44 14.98 2.98 -11.70
C GLN A 44 14.19 1.96 -10.86
N ALA A 45 14.71 1.57 -9.69
CA ALA A 45 14.02 0.67 -8.77
C ALA A 45 12.71 1.30 -8.27
N PHE A 46 12.70 2.58 -7.90
CA PHE A 46 11.49 3.29 -7.49
C PHE A 46 10.49 3.46 -8.64
N GLU A 47 10.96 3.76 -9.84
CA GLU A 47 10.11 3.86 -11.03
C GLU A 47 9.41 2.53 -11.34
N LYS A 48 10.16 1.43 -11.33
CA LYS A 48 9.61 0.09 -11.51
C LYS A 48 8.59 -0.27 -10.43
N HIS A 49 8.92 -0.01 -9.17
CA HIS A 49 8.02 -0.27 -8.04
C HIS A 49 6.75 0.58 -8.13
N GLN A 50 6.84 1.80 -8.61
CA GLN A 50 5.67 2.65 -8.87
C GLN A 50 4.71 2.01 -9.87
N GLU A 51 5.22 1.45 -10.97
CA GLU A 51 4.41 0.74 -11.97
C GLU A 51 3.74 -0.50 -11.36
N GLU A 52 4.47 -1.27 -10.57
CA GLU A 52 3.93 -2.44 -9.86
C GLU A 52 2.82 -2.05 -8.88
N SER A 53 3.01 -0.97 -8.13
CA SER A 53 2.01 -0.45 -7.20
C SER A 53 0.74 0.05 -7.93
N ALA A 54 0.87 0.63 -9.10
CA ALA A 54 -0.29 1.00 -9.93
C ALA A 54 -1.11 -0.23 -10.33
N VAL A 55 -0.46 -1.33 -10.68
CA VAL A 55 -1.14 -2.63 -10.96
C VAL A 55 -1.80 -3.17 -9.69
N GLN A 56 -1.20 -2.99 -8.53
CA GLN A 56 -1.80 -3.39 -7.24
C GLN A 56 -3.08 -2.61 -6.95
N VAL A 57 -3.13 -1.32 -7.28
CA VAL A 57 -4.36 -0.51 -7.17
C VAL A 57 -5.48 -1.10 -8.04
N GLU A 58 -5.17 -1.50 -9.28
CA GLU A 58 -6.14 -2.15 -10.17
C GLU A 58 -6.64 -3.48 -9.60
N ARG A 59 -5.77 -4.29 -9.04
CA ARG A 59 -6.17 -5.53 -8.37
C ARG A 59 -7.10 -5.29 -7.19
N LEU A 60 -6.84 -4.26 -6.39
CA LEU A 60 -7.74 -3.86 -5.30
C LEU A 60 -9.11 -3.44 -5.83
N THR A 61 -9.17 -2.72 -6.94
CA THR A 61 -10.42 -2.37 -7.61
C THR A 61 -11.22 -3.64 -7.98
N GLN A 62 -10.54 -4.66 -8.52
CA GLN A 62 -11.18 -5.94 -8.82
C GLN A 62 -11.69 -6.65 -7.55
N VAL A 63 -10.97 -6.56 -6.44
CA VAL A 63 -11.43 -7.12 -5.16
C VAL A 63 -12.71 -6.42 -4.69
N PHE A 64 -12.82 -5.10 -4.83
CA PHE A 64 -14.07 -4.37 -4.57
C PHE A 64 -15.22 -4.87 -5.45
N GLU A 65 -14.99 -5.12 -6.73
CA GLU A 65 -16.01 -5.67 -7.64
C GLU A 65 -16.47 -7.05 -7.17
N ILE A 66 -15.57 -7.93 -6.75
CA ILE A 66 -15.89 -9.27 -6.24
C ILE A 66 -16.85 -9.18 -5.04
N ILE A 67 -16.66 -8.24 -4.15
CA ILE A 67 -17.54 -8.07 -2.97
C ILE A 67 -18.76 -7.17 -3.25
N GLY A 68 -18.94 -6.70 -4.49
CA GLY A 68 -20.09 -5.88 -4.89
C GLY A 68 -20.10 -4.48 -4.26
N LYS A 69 -18.93 -3.89 -4.01
CA LYS A 69 -18.78 -2.57 -3.41
C LYS A 69 -18.04 -1.63 -4.35
N PRO A 70 -18.36 -0.33 -4.33
CA PRO A 70 -17.60 0.64 -5.11
C PRO A 70 -16.17 0.77 -4.58
N ALA A 71 -15.19 0.88 -5.49
CA ALA A 71 -13.80 1.11 -5.14
C ALA A 71 -13.64 2.53 -4.60
N ARG A 72 -13.39 2.64 -3.30
CA ARG A 72 -13.12 3.93 -2.65
C ARG A 72 -12.20 3.73 -1.44
N GLY A 73 -11.37 4.74 -1.19
CA GLY A 73 -10.47 4.75 -0.05
C GLY A 73 -11.12 5.29 1.22
N LYS A 74 -10.55 4.86 2.32
CA LYS A 74 -10.71 5.44 3.65
C LYS A 74 -9.34 5.94 4.07
N THR A 75 -9.23 7.16 4.59
CA THR A 75 -7.95 7.70 5.04
C THR A 75 -7.21 6.72 5.96
N CYS A 76 -6.00 6.35 5.55
CA CYS A 76 -5.11 5.47 6.30
C CYS A 76 -4.12 6.32 7.08
N GLU A 77 -4.31 6.43 8.39
CA GLU A 77 -3.44 7.23 9.25
C GLU A 77 -2.03 6.65 9.34
N ALA A 78 -1.88 5.32 9.27
CA ALA A 78 -0.57 4.68 9.24
C ALA A 78 0.23 5.11 8.00
N MET A 79 -0.37 5.07 6.81
CA MET A 79 0.29 5.51 5.59
C MET A 79 0.54 7.01 5.57
N GLN A 80 -0.37 7.81 6.11
CA GLN A 80 -0.13 9.25 6.29
C GLN A 80 1.08 9.51 7.18
N GLY A 81 1.23 8.78 8.27
CA GLY A 81 2.39 8.87 9.16
C GLY A 81 3.69 8.46 8.45
N LEU A 82 3.68 7.34 7.73
CA LEU A 82 4.85 6.85 6.98
C LEU A 82 5.29 7.84 5.89
N THR A 83 4.34 8.42 5.16
CA THR A 83 4.65 9.40 4.11
C THR A 83 5.08 10.74 4.70
N SER A 84 4.52 11.15 5.84
CA SER A 84 4.93 12.36 6.57
C SER A 84 6.38 12.25 7.06
N GLU A 85 6.75 11.12 7.65
CA GLU A 85 8.14 10.85 8.05
C GLU A 85 9.09 10.89 6.85
N MET A 86 8.70 10.31 5.72
CA MET A 86 9.50 10.38 4.50
C MET A 86 9.73 11.84 4.04
N GLU A 87 8.71 12.69 4.14
CA GLU A 87 8.84 14.11 3.77
C GLU A 87 9.77 14.85 4.72
N GLU A 88 9.66 14.63 6.02
CA GLU A 88 10.58 15.20 7.02
C GLU A 88 12.02 14.76 6.77
N ASP A 89 12.22 13.47 6.54
CA ASP A 89 13.54 12.91 6.24
C ASP A 89 14.13 13.50 4.95
N LEU A 90 13.32 13.73 3.92
CA LEU A 90 13.78 14.38 2.69
C LEU A 90 14.13 15.86 2.88
N GLU A 91 13.42 16.58 3.75
CA GLU A 91 13.77 17.95 4.12
C GLU A 91 15.13 18.00 4.83
N ASP A 92 15.38 17.07 5.73
CA ASP A 92 16.60 17.03 6.54
C ASP A 92 17.81 16.46 5.76
N PHE A 93 17.62 15.42 4.98
CA PHE A 93 18.70 14.64 4.37
C PHE A 93 18.74 14.65 2.84
N GLY A 94 17.72 15.18 2.17
CA GLY A 94 17.57 15.10 0.72
C GLY A 94 18.72 15.70 -0.10
N GLU A 95 19.41 16.70 0.44
CA GLU A 95 20.58 17.33 -0.19
C GLU A 95 21.93 16.85 0.40
N THR A 96 21.90 15.79 1.19
CA THR A 96 23.08 15.21 1.86
C THR A 96 23.51 13.90 1.20
N PRO A 97 24.73 13.41 1.48
CA PRO A 97 25.17 12.08 1.03
C PRO A 97 24.34 10.93 1.59
N ALA A 98 23.52 11.15 2.64
CA ALA A 98 22.65 10.15 3.24
C ALA A 98 21.29 10.00 2.53
N ALA A 99 20.96 10.83 1.55
CA ALA A 99 19.64 10.89 0.92
C ALA A 99 19.13 9.52 0.43
N ASP A 100 19.94 8.79 -0.32
CA ASP A 100 19.52 7.48 -0.87
C ASP A 100 19.31 6.44 0.23
N ALA A 101 20.16 6.41 1.25
CA ALA A 101 20.01 5.49 2.39
C ALA A 101 18.71 5.77 3.16
N VAL A 102 18.38 7.03 3.38
CA VAL A 102 17.15 7.45 4.06
C VAL A 102 15.92 7.07 3.23
N LEU A 103 15.94 7.31 1.92
CA LEU A 103 14.86 6.91 1.01
C LEU A 103 14.61 5.40 1.02
N ILE A 104 15.67 4.59 1.03
CA ILE A 104 15.56 3.13 1.15
C ILE A 104 14.85 2.76 2.46
N GLY A 105 15.23 3.37 3.57
CA GLY A 105 14.60 3.14 4.87
C GLY A 105 13.11 3.45 4.87
N CYS A 106 12.73 4.60 4.32
CA CYS A 106 11.32 5.00 4.21
C CYS A 106 10.53 4.03 3.32
N ALA A 107 11.09 3.62 2.19
CA ALA A 107 10.47 2.67 1.28
C ALA A 107 10.25 1.30 1.96
N GLN A 108 11.24 0.81 2.70
CA GLN A 108 11.13 -0.45 3.43
C GLN A 108 10.02 -0.41 4.49
N ALA A 109 9.86 0.69 5.19
CA ALA A 109 8.79 0.86 6.18
C ALA A 109 7.40 0.79 5.51
N ILE A 110 7.22 1.45 4.38
CA ILE A 110 5.98 1.40 3.59
C ILE A 110 5.72 -0.02 3.09
N GLU A 111 6.72 -0.68 2.52
CA GLU A 111 6.61 -2.05 2.00
C GLU A 111 6.20 -3.06 3.09
N HIS A 112 6.80 -2.99 4.26
CA HIS A 112 6.47 -3.89 5.37
C HIS A 112 5.04 -3.67 5.88
N TYR A 113 4.58 -2.43 5.92
CA TYR A 113 3.18 -2.13 6.20
C TYR A 113 2.25 -2.80 5.18
N GLU A 114 2.57 -2.67 3.88
CA GLU A 114 1.79 -3.29 2.81
C GLU A 114 1.80 -4.82 2.90
N ILE A 115 2.95 -5.44 3.14
CA ILE A 115 3.07 -6.90 3.32
C ILE A 115 2.13 -7.38 4.44
N ALA A 116 2.14 -6.70 5.59
CA ALA A 116 1.29 -7.04 6.71
C ALA A 116 -0.21 -6.95 6.34
N ARG A 117 -0.61 -5.88 5.66
CA ARG A 117 -2.02 -5.64 5.29
C ARG A 117 -2.52 -6.54 4.18
N TYR A 118 -1.74 -6.76 3.13
CA TYR A 118 -2.10 -7.71 2.07
C TYR A 118 -2.19 -9.14 2.59
N GLY A 119 -1.27 -9.54 3.45
CA GLY A 119 -1.30 -10.86 4.10
C GLY A 119 -2.55 -11.05 4.95
N LEU A 120 -2.94 -10.03 5.69
CA LEU A 120 -4.18 -10.03 6.48
C LEU A 120 -5.42 -10.18 5.59
N LEU A 121 -5.54 -9.33 4.57
CA LEU A 121 -6.66 -9.38 3.62
C LEU A 121 -6.74 -10.72 2.89
N LYS A 122 -5.61 -11.26 2.47
CA LYS A 122 -5.55 -12.59 1.84
C LYS A 122 -6.08 -13.68 2.77
N SER A 123 -5.65 -13.69 4.03
CA SER A 123 -6.12 -14.66 5.04
C SER A 123 -7.62 -14.53 5.29
N TRP A 124 -8.13 -13.31 5.38
CA TRP A 124 -9.56 -13.08 5.59
C TRP A 124 -10.38 -13.43 4.35
N ALA A 125 -9.90 -13.14 3.15
CA ALA A 125 -10.54 -13.55 1.89
C ALA A 125 -10.70 -15.08 1.84
N LYS A 126 -9.66 -15.82 2.19
CA LYS A 126 -9.71 -17.29 2.29
C LYS A 126 -10.78 -17.74 3.28
N LYS A 127 -10.81 -17.15 4.46
CA LYS A 127 -11.79 -17.49 5.51
C LYS A 127 -13.23 -17.17 5.12
N LEU A 128 -13.43 -16.12 4.32
CA LEU A 128 -14.73 -15.72 3.80
C LEU A 128 -15.15 -16.48 2.54
N GLY A 129 -14.32 -17.39 2.03
CA GLY A 129 -14.62 -18.15 0.82
C GLY A 129 -14.47 -17.34 -0.48
N LEU A 130 -13.74 -16.23 -0.46
CA LEU A 130 -13.51 -15.34 -1.61
C LEU A 130 -12.23 -15.76 -2.36
N ALA A 131 -12.28 -16.90 -3.07
CA ALA A 131 -11.11 -17.51 -3.71
C ALA A 131 -10.44 -16.59 -4.73
N ASP A 132 -11.21 -15.87 -5.54
CA ASP A 132 -10.65 -14.94 -6.54
C ASP A 132 -9.99 -13.73 -5.90
N ALA A 133 -10.56 -13.20 -4.83
CA ALA A 133 -9.95 -12.13 -4.04
C ALA A 133 -8.67 -12.61 -3.37
N GLU A 134 -8.65 -13.79 -2.78
CA GLU A 134 -7.45 -14.39 -2.19
C GLU A 134 -6.30 -14.46 -3.21
N LYS A 135 -6.59 -14.90 -4.43
CA LYS A 135 -5.62 -14.99 -5.52
C LYS A 135 -5.05 -13.63 -5.91
N LEU A 136 -5.90 -12.64 -6.11
CA LEU A 136 -5.49 -11.28 -6.48
C LEU A 136 -4.61 -10.64 -5.41
N LEU A 137 -5.00 -10.77 -4.14
CA LEU A 137 -4.23 -10.26 -3.01
C LEU A 137 -2.87 -10.97 -2.88
N GLY A 138 -2.84 -12.27 -3.13
CA GLY A 138 -1.62 -13.06 -3.15
C GLY A 138 -0.64 -12.65 -4.25
N LEU A 139 -1.12 -12.27 -5.43
CA LEU A 139 -0.29 -11.75 -6.52
C LEU A 139 0.41 -10.45 -6.14
N SER A 140 -0.25 -9.57 -5.39
CA SER A 140 0.34 -8.32 -4.91
C SER A 140 1.50 -8.59 -3.93
N LEU A 141 1.40 -9.62 -3.09
CA LEU A 141 2.48 -10.02 -2.18
C LEU A 141 3.75 -10.50 -2.88
N ILE A 142 3.66 -10.97 -4.11
CA ILE A 142 4.83 -11.40 -4.89
C ILE A 142 5.69 -10.19 -5.31
N HIS A 143 5.07 -9.03 -5.55
CA HIS A 143 5.75 -7.83 -6.02
C HIS A 143 6.25 -6.92 -4.89
N ILE A 144 5.69 -7.05 -3.71
CA ILE A 144 6.14 -6.34 -2.52
C ILE A 144 7.31 -7.10 -1.90
#